data_d4686266d6528fad91d62695b4c1885f
#
_entry.id   d4686266d6528fad91d62695b4c1885f
#
_cell.length_a   1.000
_cell.length_b   1.000
_cell.length_c   1.000
_cell.angle_alpha   90.00
_cell.angle_beta   90.00
_cell.angle_gamma   90.00
#
_symmetry.space_group_name_H-M   'P 1'
#
loop_
_entity.id
_entity.type
_entity.pdbx_description
1 polymer ?
#
loop_
_entity_poly.entity_id
_entity_poly.type
_entity_poly.pdbx_seq_one_letter_code
_entity_poly.pdbx_strand_id
1 'polypeptide(L)'
;MKEAPEYQHGQAFLGGLNHVYHCNHYNAHLQMTVMLADGVEGGFDPRRLLRDGAAQVVQALKTRGYAPQDLRDEFTWCGFGYIKDVTADQVELPGSHYGQSTYLLGVPEKSCFFNVGFLQGMTGRTTSETACRHMKARTDVFDFGPPASAPDNPFVNPPPFTPVPGRFAFQGCEIASTPVDEDRIVATVATLPLYGRPPSESGDGLIPAFGVVLTNHYADYYNLISYQTYGHMVHAGVPAEMAREAFVQCGHVCAFNTFGGIMESPEFHALVVPMCQDVADWIHGMVAVINALGWGAWRVERIVPGHELVIRIYNSYEGIGYRRLHPAATEKQLSFLAMGAVRGLAHLFWKIDIRERPGLSQDYYFNVFNSHQGYWNVEQTHAIAAGDGFDRIVAWK
;
A
#
# COMPACT_ATOMS: atom_id res chain seq x y z
N MET A 1 17.55 -13.22 -4.72
CA MET A 1 16.36 -12.76 -5.45
C MET A 1 16.49 -13.16 -6.93
N LYS A 2 15.43 -13.68 -7.54
CA LYS A 2 15.45 -14.21 -8.91
C LYS A 2 15.57 -13.12 -9.98
N GLU A 3 14.90 -12.00 -9.79
CA GLU A 3 14.83 -10.89 -10.74
C GLU A 3 15.01 -9.55 -10.02
N ALA A 4 15.49 -8.53 -10.73
CA ALA A 4 15.53 -7.16 -10.23
C ALA A 4 14.19 -6.47 -10.49
N PRO A 5 13.76 -5.52 -9.65
CA PRO A 5 12.55 -4.73 -9.92
C PRO A 5 12.67 -3.94 -11.22
N GLU A 6 11.61 -3.96 -12.02
CA GLU A 6 11.47 -3.13 -13.21
C GLU A 6 10.52 -1.96 -12.91
N TYR A 7 10.93 -0.74 -13.24
CA TYR A 7 10.12 0.46 -13.07
C TYR A 7 9.61 0.94 -14.43
N GLN A 8 8.29 0.99 -14.58
CA GLN A 8 7.64 1.40 -15.82
C GLN A 8 6.49 2.39 -15.53
N HIS A 9 6.61 3.62 -16.02
CA HIS A 9 5.55 4.63 -15.99
C HIS A 9 4.90 4.85 -14.60
N GLY A 10 5.71 4.90 -13.55
CA GLY A 10 5.26 5.09 -12.17
C GLY A 10 4.80 3.82 -11.46
N GLN A 11 4.95 2.65 -12.10
CA GLN A 11 4.71 1.34 -11.48
C GLN A 11 6.02 0.59 -11.30
N ALA A 12 6.06 -0.29 -10.30
CA ALA A 12 7.17 -1.21 -10.05
C ALA A 12 6.70 -2.65 -10.26
N PHE A 13 7.50 -3.45 -10.93
CA PHE A 13 7.23 -4.87 -11.20
C PHE A 13 8.35 -5.74 -10.65
N LEU A 14 7.98 -6.83 -10.01
CA LEU A 14 8.89 -7.87 -9.56
C LEU A 14 8.25 -9.22 -9.85
N GLY A 15 8.98 -10.13 -10.50
CA GLY A 15 8.41 -11.40 -10.94
C GLY A 15 7.19 -11.25 -11.86
N GLY A 16 7.09 -10.15 -12.61
CA GLY A 16 5.96 -9.82 -13.47
C GLY A 16 4.66 -9.44 -12.71
N LEU A 17 4.72 -9.28 -11.38
CA LEU A 17 3.64 -8.73 -10.58
C LEU A 17 3.89 -7.26 -10.25
N ASN A 18 2.81 -6.48 -10.18
CA ASN A 18 2.91 -5.07 -9.76
C ASN A 18 3.13 -4.97 -8.25
N HIS A 19 4.10 -4.17 -7.85
CA HIS A 19 4.49 -3.92 -6.47
C HIS A 19 4.34 -2.44 -6.11
N VAL A 20 4.01 -2.20 -4.84
CA VAL A 20 3.85 -0.85 -4.28
C VAL A 20 4.42 -0.79 -2.87
N TYR A 21 5.09 0.33 -2.53
CA TYR A 21 5.59 0.53 -1.18
C TYR A 21 4.49 1.07 -0.26
N HIS A 22 4.26 0.38 0.85
CA HIS A 22 3.36 0.83 1.91
C HIS A 22 3.96 0.62 3.30
N CYS A 23 3.52 1.45 4.24
CA CYS A 23 3.95 1.38 5.62
C CYS A 23 3.10 0.39 6.44
N ASN A 24 3.66 0.00 7.59
CA ASN A 24 3.00 -0.83 8.58
C ASN A 24 1.66 -0.24 9.07
N HIS A 25 1.51 1.07 9.16
CA HIS A 25 0.26 1.72 9.55
C HIS A 25 -0.84 1.51 8.50
N TYR A 26 -0.52 1.66 7.21
CA TYR A 26 -1.47 1.34 6.14
C TYR A 26 -1.91 -0.12 6.18
N ASN A 27 -0.93 -1.03 6.25
CA ASN A 27 -1.22 -2.47 6.24
C ASN A 27 -2.08 -2.89 7.44
N ALA A 28 -1.82 -2.32 8.62
CA ALA A 28 -2.62 -2.58 9.80
C ALA A 28 -4.06 -2.06 9.65
N HIS A 29 -4.24 -0.81 9.22
CA HIS A 29 -5.56 -0.22 9.04
C HIS A 29 -6.34 -0.91 7.93
N LEU A 30 -5.71 -1.23 6.80
CA LEU A 30 -6.37 -1.94 5.70
C LEU A 30 -6.85 -3.32 6.15
N GLN A 31 -6.00 -4.09 6.84
CA GLN A 31 -6.40 -5.39 7.37
C GLN A 31 -7.57 -5.27 8.35
N MET A 32 -7.55 -4.27 9.24
CA MET A 32 -8.66 -4.02 10.16
C MET A 32 -9.94 -3.58 9.45
N THR A 33 -9.83 -2.76 8.40
CA THR A 33 -10.97 -2.37 7.56
C THR A 33 -11.60 -3.59 6.89
N VAL A 34 -10.78 -4.51 6.36
CA VAL A 34 -11.26 -5.79 5.83
C VAL A 34 -11.97 -6.60 6.92
N MET A 35 -11.43 -6.63 8.14
CA MET A 35 -12.02 -7.33 9.28
C MET A 35 -13.34 -6.74 9.76
N LEU A 36 -13.66 -5.46 9.49
CA LEU A 36 -14.98 -4.88 9.78
C LEU A 36 -16.12 -5.62 9.07
N ALA A 37 -15.84 -6.30 7.96
CA ALA A 37 -16.84 -7.08 7.24
C ALA A 37 -17.21 -8.40 7.92
N ASP A 38 -16.51 -8.82 8.99
CA ASP A 38 -16.82 -10.03 9.76
C ASP A 38 -18.21 -9.97 10.44
N GLY A 39 -18.68 -8.76 10.77
CA GLY A 39 -19.99 -8.54 11.38
C GLY A 39 -21.11 -8.24 10.38
N VAL A 40 -20.84 -8.30 9.06
CA VAL A 40 -21.80 -7.96 8.01
C VAL A 40 -22.48 -9.24 7.50
N GLU A 41 -23.81 -9.20 7.33
CA GLU A 41 -24.58 -10.37 6.85
C GLU A 41 -24.10 -10.86 5.48
N GLY A 42 -24.24 -12.18 5.20
CA GLY A 42 -23.96 -12.75 3.87
C GLY A 42 -22.85 -13.83 3.83
N GLY A 43 -22.33 -14.27 5.00
CA GLY A 43 -21.41 -15.41 5.07
C GLY A 43 -19.99 -15.11 4.54
N PHE A 44 -19.58 -13.86 4.50
CA PHE A 44 -18.24 -13.46 4.11
C PHE A 44 -17.22 -13.74 5.23
N ASP A 45 -16.10 -14.38 4.88
CA ASP A 45 -15.01 -14.65 5.81
C ASP A 45 -13.81 -13.78 5.45
N PRO A 46 -13.62 -12.63 6.12
CA PRO A 46 -12.52 -11.73 5.85
C PRO A 46 -11.15 -12.34 6.16
N ARG A 47 -11.06 -13.23 7.16
CA ARG A 47 -9.81 -13.91 7.51
C ARG A 47 -9.40 -14.88 6.38
N ARG A 48 -10.37 -15.56 5.81
CA ARG A 48 -10.16 -16.42 4.64
C ARG A 48 -9.72 -15.60 3.43
N LEU A 49 -10.39 -14.47 3.14
CA LEU A 49 -10.00 -13.58 2.04
C LEU A 49 -8.55 -13.12 2.16
N LEU A 50 -8.14 -12.66 3.34
CA LEU A 50 -6.76 -12.20 3.59
C LEU A 50 -5.73 -13.32 3.35
N ARG A 51 -6.00 -14.53 3.81
CA ARG A 51 -5.12 -15.71 3.60
C ARG A 51 -5.11 -16.17 2.15
N ASP A 52 -6.27 -16.35 1.57
CA ASP A 52 -6.41 -16.86 0.20
C ASP A 52 -5.82 -15.87 -0.81
N GLY A 53 -5.99 -14.56 -0.61
CA GLY A 53 -5.37 -13.53 -1.42
C GLY A 53 -3.83 -13.62 -1.43
N ALA A 54 -3.22 -13.85 -0.27
CA ALA A 54 -1.76 -14.04 -0.20
C ALA A 54 -1.33 -15.35 -0.87
N ALA A 55 -2.07 -16.44 -0.66
CA ALA A 55 -1.77 -17.73 -1.32
C ALA A 55 -1.92 -17.64 -2.85
N GLN A 56 -2.87 -16.87 -3.36
CA GLN A 56 -3.06 -16.61 -4.80
C GLN A 56 -1.86 -15.88 -5.42
N VAL A 57 -1.30 -14.88 -4.73
CA VAL A 57 -0.08 -14.19 -5.18
C VAL A 57 1.08 -15.18 -5.32
N VAL A 58 1.30 -16.02 -4.31
CA VAL A 58 2.34 -17.04 -4.37
C VAL A 58 2.09 -18.03 -5.52
N GLN A 59 0.83 -18.41 -5.75
CA GLN A 59 0.47 -19.27 -6.89
C GLN A 59 0.83 -18.60 -8.22
N ALA A 60 0.58 -17.29 -8.35
CA ALA A 60 0.96 -16.54 -9.55
C ALA A 60 2.48 -16.51 -9.77
N LEU A 61 3.28 -16.39 -8.71
CA LEU A 61 4.74 -16.49 -8.79
C LEU A 61 5.21 -17.89 -9.18
N LYS A 62 4.62 -18.93 -8.61
CA LYS A 62 4.91 -20.33 -8.98
C LYS A 62 4.66 -20.62 -10.46
N THR A 63 3.57 -20.11 -11.04
CA THR A 63 3.29 -20.26 -12.48
C THR A 63 4.33 -19.55 -13.36
N ARG A 64 5.07 -18.59 -12.81
CA ARG A 64 6.22 -17.90 -13.43
C ARG A 64 7.55 -18.58 -13.12
N GLY A 65 7.52 -19.79 -12.54
CA GLY A 65 8.70 -20.61 -12.27
C GLY A 65 9.49 -20.21 -11.02
N TYR A 66 8.86 -19.57 -10.04
CA TYR A 66 9.47 -19.32 -8.73
C TYR A 66 9.53 -20.61 -7.93
N ALA A 67 10.75 -21.02 -7.56
CA ALA A 67 10.99 -22.14 -6.66
C ALA A 67 10.77 -21.72 -5.18
N PRO A 68 10.66 -22.65 -4.24
CA PRO A 68 10.48 -22.32 -2.81
C PRO A 68 11.54 -21.38 -2.25
N GLN A 69 12.80 -21.49 -2.69
CA GLN A 69 13.86 -20.57 -2.25
C GLN A 69 13.68 -19.17 -2.82
N ASP A 70 13.28 -19.03 -4.10
CA ASP A 70 12.98 -17.73 -4.71
C ASP A 70 11.88 -17.01 -3.95
N LEU A 71 10.84 -17.75 -3.52
CA LEU A 71 9.72 -17.20 -2.71
C LEU A 71 10.16 -16.74 -1.33
N ARG A 72 11.09 -17.46 -0.68
CA ARG A 72 11.67 -17.04 0.62
C ARG A 72 12.51 -15.77 0.46
N ASP A 73 13.33 -15.73 -0.58
CA ASP A 73 14.17 -14.57 -0.87
C ASP A 73 13.30 -13.34 -1.17
N GLU A 74 12.24 -13.50 -1.97
CA GLU A 74 11.32 -12.42 -2.28
C GLU A 74 10.53 -11.96 -1.05
N PHE A 75 10.03 -12.88 -0.22
CA PHE A 75 9.38 -12.53 1.05
C PHE A 75 10.26 -11.64 1.92
N THR A 76 11.55 -12.00 2.03
CA THR A 76 12.52 -11.22 2.80
C THR A 76 12.79 -9.88 2.12
N TRP A 77 13.08 -9.88 0.83
CA TRP A 77 13.38 -8.67 0.07
C TRP A 77 12.23 -7.67 0.08
N CYS A 78 11.00 -8.14 -0.02
CA CYS A 78 9.78 -7.32 0.06
C CYS A 78 9.51 -6.72 1.45
N GLY A 79 10.28 -7.09 2.47
CA GLY A 79 10.13 -6.52 3.80
C GLY A 79 9.08 -7.20 4.69
N PHE A 80 8.60 -8.39 4.32
CA PHE A 80 7.62 -9.11 5.14
C PHE A 80 8.23 -9.77 6.38
N GLY A 81 9.53 -9.99 6.38
CA GLY A 81 10.28 -10.63 7.43
C GLY A 81 11.27 -11.67 6.91
N TYR A 82 11.83 -12.47 7.80
CA TYR A 82 12.74 -13.55 7.47
C TYR A 82 12.19 -14.90 7.91
N ILE A 83 12.05 -15.84 6.97
CA ILE A 83 11.53 -17.19 7.26
C ILE A 83 12.69 -18.07 7.73
N LYS A 84 12.65 -18.44 9.02
CA LYS A 84 13.61 -19.34 9.68
C LYS A 84 12.98 -20.69 9.93
N ASP A 85 13.57 -21.76 9.38
CA ASP A 85 13.13 -23.12 9.67
C ASP A 85 13.47 -23.50 11.12
N VAL A 86 12.53 -24.09 11.83
CA VAL A 86 12.70 -24.70 13.16
C VAL A 86 12.70 -26.20 13.03
N THR A 87 11.69 -26.74 12.32
CA THR A 87 11.55 -28.16 11.96
C THR A 87 10.97 -28.29 10.54
N ALA A 88 10.78 -29.51 10.07
CA ALA A 88 10.08 -29.77 8.79
C ALA A 88 8.61 -29.28 8.80
N ASP A 89 8.02 -29.14 10.00
CA ASP A 89 6.60 -28.81 10.18
C ASP A 89 6.39 -27.46 10.87
N GLN A 90 7.45 -26.68 11.10
CA GLN A 90 7.36 -25.41 11.82
C GLN A 90 8.39 -24.40 11.33
N VAL A 91 7.97 -23.15 11.18
CA VAL A 91 8.84 -22.00 10.89
C VAL A 91 8.62 -20.87 11.89
N GLU A 92 9.68 -20.07 12.10
CA GLU A 92 9.64 -18.82 12.85
C GLU A 92 9.90 -17.64 11.93
N LEU A 93 9.28 -16.51 12.23
CA LEU A 93 9.61 -15.21 11.69
C LEU A 93 10.14 -14.30 12.81
N PRO A 94 11.47 -14.24 13.00
CA PRO A 94 12.09 -13.36 14.01
C PRO A 94 11.78 -11.87 13.79
N GLY A 95 11.75 -11.43 12.52
CA GLY A 95 11.17 -10.18 12.08
C GLY A 95 9.87 -10.48 11.32
N SER A 96 8.79 -9.77 11.59
CA SER A 96 7.50 -9.94 10.93
C SER A 96 6.81 -8.60 10.80
N HIS A 97 6.59 -8.18 9.55
CA HIS A 97 5.90 -6.94 9.26
C HIS A 97 4.48 -6.94 9.87
N TYR A 98 3.71 -7.97 9.61
CA TYR A 98 2.33 -8.07 10.10
C TYR A 98 2.24 -8.26 11.62
N GLY A 99 3.18 -8.99 12.22
CA GLY A 99 3.26 -9.11 13.68
C GLY A 99 3.59 -7.79 14.39
N GLN A 100 4.32 -6.88 13.72
CA GLN A 100 4.56 -5.53 14.23
C GLN A 100 3.44 -4.56 13.92
N SER A 101 2.84 -4.65 12.73
CA SER A 101 1.81 -3.72 12.26
C SER A 101 0.57 -3.78 13.12
N THR A 102 0.08 -4.97 13.42
CA THR A 102 -1.15 -5.16 14.21
C THR A 102 -0.98 -4.84 15.69
N TYR A 103 0.25 -4.88 16.22
CA TYR A 103 0.55 -4.39 17.56
C TYR A 103 0.11 -2.93 17.78
N LEU A 104 0.26 -2.08 16.77
CA LEU A 104 -0.12 -0.67 16.83
C LEU A 104 -1.62 -0.43 17.07
N LEU A 105 -2.46 -1.40 16.70
CA LEU A 105 -3.91 -1.28 16.80
C LEU A 105 -4.51 -2.03 18.01
N GLY A 106 -3.70 -2.71 18.81
CA GLY A 106 -4.17 -3.45 19.97
C GLY A 106 -5.14 -4.58 19.64
N VAL A 107 -4.99 -5.22 18.49
CA VAL A 107 -5.86 -6.31 18.02
C VAL A 107 -5.77 -7.49 18.99
N PRO A 108 -6.90 -8.03 19.49
CA PRO A 108 -6.90 -9.05 20.53
C PRO A 108 -6.65 -10.49 20.03
N GLU A 109 -6.40 -10.69 18.75
CA GLU A 109 -6.21 -12.01 18.13
C GLU A 109 -4.93 -12.07 17.29
N LYS A 110 -4.49 -13.29 16.96
CA LYS A 110 -3.43 -13.53 15.99
C LYS A 110 -3.89 -13.03 14.62
N SER A 111 -3.06 -12.24 13.94
CA SER A 111 -3.51 -11.46 12.78
C SER A 111 -2.51 -11.40 11.64
N CYS A 112 -1.50 -12.31 11.61
CA CYS A 112 -0.56 -12.39 10.50
C CYS A 112 -1.16 -13.15 9.30
N PHE A 113 -2.38 -12.80 8.89
CA PHE A 113 -3.14 -13.54 7.84
C PHE A 113 -2.40 -13.59 6.50
N PHE A 114 -1.74 -12.51 6.10
CA PHE A 114 -0.91 -12.50 4.90
C PHE A 114 0.22 -13.54 5.00
N ASN A 115 0.95 -13.58 6.13
CA ASN A 115 2.04 -14.54 6.33
C ASN A 115 1.53 -15.99 6.30
N VAL A 116 0.38 -16.26 6.94
CA VAL A 116 -0.28 -17.58 6.89
C VAL A 116 -0.56 -17.98 5.46
N GLY A 117 -1.19 -17.11 4.67
CA GLY A 117 -1.53 -17.37 3.27
C GLY A 117 -0.31 -17.54 2.38
N PHE A 118 0.72 -16.68 2.56
CA PHE A 118 1.98 -16.78 1.82
C PHE A 118 2.69 -18.13 2.07
N LEU A 119 2.84 -18.52 3.34
CA LEU A 119 3.45 -19.79 3.74
C LEU A 119 2.62 -20.98 3.23
N GLN A 120 1.29 -20.92 3.29
CA GLN A 120 0.40 -21.95 2.72
C GLN A 120 0.60 -22.07 1.21
N GLY A 121 0.62 -20.95 0.48
CA GLY A 121 0.89 -20.94 -0.95
C GLY A 121 2.28 -21.49 -1.31
N MET A 122 3.30 -21.15 -0.52
CA MET A 122 4.67 -21.60 -0.71
C MET A 122 4.82 -23.11 -0.52
N THR A 123 4.28 -23.65 0.57
CA THR A 123 4.44 -25.06 0.95
C THR A 123 3.39 -26.00 0.34
N GLY A 124 2.22 -25.49 -0.05
CA GLY A 124 1.06 -26.28 -0.43
C GLY A 124 0.41 -27.01 0.75
N ARG A 125 0.71 -26.60 2.00
CA ARG A 125 0.19 -27.19 3.24
C ARG A 125 -0.65 -26.17 3.99
N THR A 126 -1.68 -26.64 4.69
CA THR A 126 -2.41 -25.76 5.62
C THR A 126 -1.44 -25.17 6.62
N THR A 127 -1.60 -23.88 6.93
CA THR A 127 -0.70 -23.16 7.81
C THR A 127 -1.50 -22.49 8.92
N SER A 128 -1.04 -22.60 10.15
CA SER A 128 -1.65 -21.98 11.32
C SER A 128 -0.63 -21.19 12.12
N GLU A 129 -0.97 -19.95 12.47
CA GLU A 129 -0.18 -19.13 13.37
C GLU A 129 -0.38 -19.61 14.81
N THR A 130 0.68 -20.10 15.44
CA THR A 130 0.63 -20.65 16.81
C THR A 130 1.12 -19.66 17.86
N ALA A 131 2.07 -18.78 17.51
CA ALA A 131 2.47 -17.64 18.32
C ALA A 131 2.56 -16.36 17.50
N CYS A 132 2.26 -15.21 18.09
CA CYS A 132 2.26 -13.92 17.42
C CYS A 132 2.92 -12.84 18.28
N ARG A 133 3.81 -12.05 17.70
CA ARG A 133 4.56 -10.98 18.39
C ARG A 133 3.65 -9.91 18.96
N HIS A 134 2.59 -9.51 18.27
CA HIS A 134 1.67 -8.51 18.81
C HIS A 134 0.91 -9.01 20.05
N MET A 135 0.80 -10.33 20.23
CA MET A 135 0.28 -10.96 21.45
C MET A 135 1.37 -11.26 22.49
N LYS A 136 2.49 -10.51 22.46
CA LYS A 136 3.63 -10.58 23.36
C LYS A 136 4.49 -11.85 23.23
N ALA A 137 4.37 -12.62 22.16
CA ALA A 137 5.33 -13.65 21.83
C ALA A 137 6.67 -13.01 21.40
N ARG A 138 7.78 -13.74 21.55
CA ARG A 138 9.10 -13.26 21.13
C ARG A 138 9.27 -13.21 19.62
N THR A 139 8.58 -14.12 18.91
CA THR A 139 8.60 -14.29 17.46
C THR A 139 7.24 -14.77 16.98
N ASP A 140 6.92 -14.59 15.73
CA ASP A 140 5.77 -15.25 15.11
C ASP A 140 6.15 -16.69 14.77
N VAL A 141 5.27 -17.64 15.07
CA VAL A 141 5.48 -19.08 14.84
C VAL A 141 4.31 -19.64 14.04
N PHE A 142 4.64 -20.43 13.02
CA PHE A 142 3.67 -21.06 12.13
C PHE A 142 3.92 -22.54 12.01
N ASP A 143 2.86 -23.32 12.22
CA ASP A 143 2.86 -24.78 12.08
C ASP A 143 2.21 -25.20 10.75
N PHE A 144 2.79 -26.21 10.10
CA PHE A 144 2.29 -26.78 8.85
C PHE A 144 1.49 -28.04 9.12
N GLY A 145 0.24 -28.07 8.64
CA GLY A 145 -0.66 -29.20 8.66
C GLY A 145 -0.67 -30.03 7.36
N PRO A 146 -1.77 -30.70 7.06
CA PRO A 146 -1.95 -31.51 5.86
C PRO A 146 -1.92 -30.65 4.56
N PRO A 147 -1.91 -31.29 3.36
CA PRO A 147 -2.01 -30.57 2.10
C PRO A 147 -3.23 -29.63 2.04
N ALA A 148 -3.02 -28.42 1.53
CA ALA A 148 -4.07 -27.41 1.34
C ALA A 148 -4.61 -27.45 -0.10
N SER A 149 -5.89 -27.15 -0.27
CA SER A 149 -6.45 -26.85 -1.59
C SER A 149 -5.94 -25.49 -2.07
N ALA A 150 -5.56 -25.41 -3.35
CA ALA A 150 -5.25 -24.13 -3.96
C ALA A 150 -6.55 -23.32 -4.13
N PRO A 151 -6.59 -22.03 -3.76
CA PRO A 151 -7.72 -21.18 -4.06
C PRO A 151 -7.78 -20.86 -5.56
N ASP A 152 -8.97 -20.51 -6.07
CA ASP A 152 -9.12 -19.96 -7.42
C ASP A 152 -8.26 -18.69 -7.53
N ASN A 153 -7.51 -18.56 -8.64
CA ASN A 153 -6.54 -17.50 -8.79
C ASN A 153 -6.86 -16.55 -9.96
N PRO A 154 -7.39 -15.34 -9.69
CA PRO A 154 -7.64 -14.35 -10.73
C PRO A 154 -6.37 -13.72 -11.33
N PHE A 155 -5.18 -13.94 -10.72
CA PHE A 155 -3.92 -13.31 -11.14
C PHE A 155 -3.08 -14.19 -12.07
N VAL A 156 -3.46 -15.44 -12.31
CA VAL A 156 -2.68 -16.34 -13.18
C VAL A 156 -2.61 -15.83 -14.61
N ASN A 157 -3.75 -15.33 -15.13
CA ASN A 157 -3.85 -14.77 -16.47
C ASN A 157 -4.55 -13.40 -16.42
N PRO A 158 -3.91 -12.37 -15.82
CA PRO A 158 -4.53 -11.07 -15.81
C PRO A 158 -4.66 -10.52 -17.23
N PRO A 159 -5.72 -9.74 -17.53
CA PRO A 159 -5.83 -9.04 -18.80
C PRO A 159 -4.57 -8.21 -19.06
N PRO A 160 -4.10 -8.11 -20.32
CA PRO A 160 -2.95 -7.30 -20.66
C PRO A 160 -3.21 -5.85 -20.26
N PHE A 161 -2.23 -5.23 -19.66
CA PHE A 161 -2.23 -3.82 -19.33
C PHE A 161 -1.24 -3.10 -20.26
N THR A 162 -1.70 -2.03 -20.89
CA THR A 162 -0.83 -1.15 -21.68
C THR A 162 -0.66 0.16 -20.91
N PRO A 163 0.53 0.44 -20.36
CA PRO A 163 0.80 1.69 -19.68
C PRO A 163 0.57 2.89 -20.63
N VAL A 164 0.04 3.99 -20.10
CA VAL A 164 0.00 5.25 -20.83
C VAL A 164 1.44 5.71 -21.02
N PRO A 165 1.96 5.79 -22.25
CA PRO A 165 3.32 6.22 -22.50
C PRO A 165 3.49 7.70 -22.14
N GLY A 166 4.65 8.06 -21.64
CA GLY A 166 5.00 9.44 -21.37
C GLY A 166 4.48 9.95 -20.04
N ARG A 167 5.29 9.74 -19.03
CA ARG A 167 5.15 10.27 -17.66
C ARG A 167 4.81 11.76 -17.61
N PHE A 168 5.11 12.50 -18.68
CA PHE A 168 5.05 13.96 -18.76
C PHE A 168 4.19 14.50 -19.93
N ALA A 169 3.68 13.66 -20.81
CA ALA A 169 2.88 14.10 -21.97
C ALA A 169 1.39 14.17 -21.59
N PHE A 170 0.99 15.21 -20.90
CA PHE A 170 -0.41 15.43 -20.52
C PHE A 170 -1.05 16.43 -21.45
N GLN A 171 -1.64 15.96 -22.55
CA GLN A 171 -2.42 16.82 -23.42
C GLN A 171 -3.65 17.35 -22.69
N GLY A 172 -3.87 18.67 -22.77
CA GLY A 172 -5.05 19.33 -22.22
C GLY A 172 -5.06 19.47 -20.69
N CYS A 173 -3.91 19.39 -20.04
CA CYS A 173 -3.75 19.62 -18.60
C CYS A 173 -2.83 20.82 -18.37
N GLU A 174 -3.31 21.78 -17.59
CA GLU A 174 -2.47 22.83 -17.03
C GLU A 174 -1.81 22.29 -15.76
N ILE A 175 -0.54 21.88 -15.87
CA ILE A 175 0.23 21.37 -14.72
C ILE A 175 0.84 22.57 -14.02
N ALA A 176 0.68 22.66 -12.69
CA ALA A 176 1.32 23.68 -11.90
C ALA A 176 2.84 23.64 -12.12
N SER A 177 3.43 24.80 -12.39
CA SER A 177 4.88 24.91 -12.57
C SER A 177 5.60 24.83 -11.22
N THR A 178 6.79 24.24 -11.22
CA THR A 178 7.63 24.11 -10.02
C THR A 178 9.12 24.13 -10.41
N PRO A 179 10.02 24.64 -9.55
CA PRO A 179 11.46 24.50 -9.71
C PRO A 179 11.97 23.12 -9.27
N VAL A 180 11.11 22.24 -8.75
CA VAL A 180 11.50 20.92 -8.23
C VAL A 180 11.90 19.99 -9.38
N ASP A 181 13.14 19.48 -9.32
CA ASP A 181 13.66 18.47 -10.27
C ASP A 181 13.14 17.08 -9.92
N GLU A 182 11.99 16.75 -10.48
CA GLU A 182 11.32 15.48 -10.24
C GLU A 182 12.16 14.28 -10.69
N ASP A 183 12.83 14.37 -11.83
CA ASP A 183 13.62 13.26 -12.36
C ASP A 183 14.80 12.92 -11.45
N ARG A 184 15.45 13.94 -10.91
CA ARG A 184 16.52 13.78 -9.91
C ARG A 184 15.99 13.11 -8.65
N ILE A 185 14.82 13.52 -8.14
CA ILE A 185 14.21 12.93 -6.95
C ILE A 185 13.91 11.46 -7.19
N VAL A 186 13.21 11.13 -8.27
CA VAL A 186 12.84 9.75 -8.59
C VAL A 186 14.08 8.86 -8.77
N ALA A 187 15.10 9.33 -9.50
CA ALA A 187 16.34 8.59 -9.68
C ALA A 187 17.06 8.36 -8.34
N THR A 188 17.09 9.35 -7.45
CA THR A 188 17.72 9.21 -6.14
C THR A 188 16.96 8.23 -5.24
N VAL A 189 15.62 8.36 -5.15
CA VAL A 189 14.79 7.45 -4.33
C VAL A 189 14.91 6.00 -4.82
N ALA A 190 14.99 5.78 -6.12
CA ALA A 190 15.18 4.45 -6.69
C ALA A 190 16.53 3.78 -6.30
N THR A 191 17.50 4.56 -5.81
CA THR A 191 18.79 4.03 -5.32
C THR A 191 18.83 3.76 -3.82
N LEU A 192 17.78 4.17 -3.07
CA LEU A 192 17.71 3.90 -1.65
C LEU A 192 17.59 2.39 -1.38
N PRO A 193 18.20 1.87 -0.31
CA PRO A 193 18.15 0.45 0.03
C PRO A 193 16.81 0.07 0.67
N LEU A 194 15.70 0.31 -0.04
CA LEU A 194 14.34 0.02 0.41
C LEU A 194 14.00 -1.46 0.17
N TYR A 195 14.76 -2.36 0.76
CA TYR A 195 14.53 -3.81 0.71
C TYR A 195 14.92 -4.47 2.04
N GLY A 196 14.25 -5.57 2.37
CA GLY A 196 14.55 -6.36 3.55
C GLY A 196 15.85 -7.14 3.39
N ARG A 197 16.68 -7.17 4.43
CA ARG A 197 17.96 -7.89 4.47
C ARG A 197 17.86 -9.13 5.35
N PRO A 198 18.46 -10.25 4.94
CA PRO A 198 18.48 -11.46 5.76
C PRO A 198 19.45 -11.29 6.95
N PRO A 199 19.41 -12.18 7.96
CA PRO A 199 20.33 -12.16 9.10
C PRO A 199 21.81 -12.26 8.73
N SER A 200 22.15 -12.89 7.59
CA SER A 200 23.52 -12.93 7.05
C SER A 200 24.05 -11.53 6.68
N GLU A 201 23.17 -10.58 6.45
CA GLU A 201 23.45 -9.16 6.17
C GLU A 201 23.04 -8.25 7.33
N SER A 202 22.99 -8.80 8.55
CA SER A 202 22.60 -8.07 9.78
C SER A 202 21.19 -7.50 9.76
N GLY A 203 20.27 -8.12 9.00
CA GLY A 203 18.85 -7.75 8.92
C GLY A 203 17.95 -8.77 9.59
N ASP A 204 16.67 -8.45 9.65
CA ASP A 204 15.58 -9.34 10.12
C ASP A 204 14.48 -9.50 9.05
N GLY A 205 14.76 -9.09 7.83
CA GLY A 205 13.83 -9.12 6.71
C GLY A 205 12.84 -7.98 6.68
N LEU A 206 13.00 -6.94 7.50
CA LEU A 206 12.16 -5.75 7.52
C LEU A 206 12.82 -4.58 6.78
N ILE A 207 12.03 -3.58 6.41
CA ILE A 207 12.48 -2.33 5.76
C ILE A 207 12.16 -1.14 6.68
N PRO A 208 12.99 -0.86 7.70
CA PRO A 208 12.82 0.35 8.50
C PRO A 208 13.28 1.57 7.69
N ALA A 209 12.37 2.49 7.40
CA ALA A 209 12.66 3.74 6.70
C ALA A 209 11.66 4.83 7.10
N PHE A 210 12.09 6.08 7.11
CA PHE A 210 11.23 7.25 7.33
C PHE A 210 10.39 7.18 8.63
N GLY A 211 10.91 6.59 9.68
CA GLY A 211 10.20 6.42 10.95
C GLY A 211 9.10 5.36 10.96
N VAL A 212 8.93 4.61 9.87
CA VAL A 212 7.96 3.52 9.72
C VAL A 212 8.64 2.23 9.27
N VAL A 213 7.90 1.13 9.23
CA VAL A 213 8.35 -0.12 8.61
C VAL A 213 7.61 -0.30 7.29
N LEU A 214 8.35 -0.32 6.19
CA LEU A 214 7.79 -0.46 4.85
C LEU A 214 7.67 -1.93 4.42
N THR A 215 6.81 -2.17 3.44
CA THR A 215 6.85 -3.35 2.57
C THR A 215 6.78 -2.92 1.12
N ASN A 216 7.48 -3.63 0.24
CA ASN A 216 7.24 -3.60 -1.20
C ASN A 216 6.20 -4.67 -1.52
N HIS A 217 4.93 -4.31 -1.39
CA HIS A 217 3.82 -5.27 -1.38
C HIS A 217 3.20 -5.45 -2.76
N TYR A 218 2.53 -6.58 -2.94
CA TYR A 218 1.79 -6.91 -4.17
C TYR A 218 0.54 -6.03 -4.31
N ALA A 219 0.47 -5.23 -5.37
CA ALA A 219 -0.69 -4.39 -5.67
C ALA A 219 -1.97 -5.21 -5.88
N ASP A 220 -1.85 -6.38 -6.53
CA ASP A 220 -3.00 -7.27 -6.77
C ASP A 220 -3.60 -7.81 -5.47
N TYR A 221 -2.79 -8.05 -4.43
CA TYR A 221 -3.30 -8.42 -3.11
C TYR A 221 -4.16 -7.31 -2.51
N TYR A 222 -3.67 -6.07 -2.52
CA TYR A 222 -4.43 -4.93 -2.01
C TYR A 222 -5.73 -4.72 -2.77
N ASN A 223 -5.68 -4.79 -4.09
CA ASN A 223 -6.86 -4.66 -4.95
C ASN A 223 -7.91 -5.74 -4.64
N LEU A 224 -7.46 -7.00 -4.52
CA LEU A 224 -8.36 -8.10 -4.22
C LEU A 224 -9.08 -7.90 -2.88
N ILE A 225 -8.32 -7.71 -1.80
CA ILE A 225 -8.90 -7.63 -0.47
C ILE A 225 -9.77 -6.37 -0.28
N SER A 226 -9.37 -5.24 -0.87
CA SER A 226 -10.14 -3.99 -0.79
C SER A 226 -11.44 -4.09 -1.56
N TYR A 227 -11.40 -4.49 -2.83
CA TYR A 227 -12.59 -4.47 -3.68
C TYR A 227 -13.59 -5.57 -3.38
N GLN A 228 -13.12 -6.76 -3.01
CA GLN A 228 -14.05 -7.83 -2.58
C GLN A 228 -14.73 -7.46 -1.27
N THR A 229 -14.01 -6.89 -0.31
CA THR A 229 -14.59 -6.44 0.95
C THR A 229 -15.57 -5.28 0.74
N TYR A 230 -15.18 -4.26 -0.01
CA TYR A 230 -16.06 -3.14 -0.35
C TYR A 230 -17.34 -3.62 -1.04
N GLY A 231 -17.21 -4.46 -2.07
CA GLY A 231 -18.35 -5.01 -2.80
C GLY A 231 -19.28 -5.83 -1.90
N HIS A 232 -18.72 -6.66 -1.00
CA HIS A 232 -19.51 -7.39 -0.02
C HIS A 232 -20.27 -6.47 0.94
N MET A 233 -19.60 -5.47 1.51
CA MET A 233 -20.24 -4.52 2.43
C MET A 233 -21.42 -3.79 1.76
N VAL A 234 -21.22 -3.31 0.53
CA VAL A 234 -22.27 -2.62 -0.24
C VAL A 234 -23.43 -3.57 -0.59
N HIS A 235 -23.12 -4.80 -1.01
CA HIS A 235 -24.12 -5.82 -1.34
C HIS A 235 -24.97 -6.20 -0.09
N ALA A 236 -24.36 -6.24 1.07
CA ALA A 236 -25.02 -6.50 2.35
C ALA A 236 -25.76 -5.28 2.94
N GLY A 237 -25.84 -4.17 2.20
CA GLY A 237 -26.64 -2.99 2.55
C GLY A 237 -25.91 -1.91 3.34
N VAL A 238 -24.58 -2.02 3.52
CA VAL A 238 -23.80 -0.90 4.07
C VAL A 238 -23.80 0.24 3.03
N PRO A 239 -24.12 1.49 3.40
CA PRO A 239 -24.08 2.61 2.48
C PRO A 239 -22.71 2.71 1.78
N ALA A 240 -22.70 2.81 0.45
CA ALA A 240 -21.48 2.81 -0.35
C ALA A 240 -20.47 3.90 0.09
N GLU A 241 -20.95 5.07 0.52
CA GLU A 241 -20.11 6.14 1.05
C GLU A 241 -19.43 5.76 2.37
N MET A 242 -20.14 5.08 3.26
CA MET A 242 -19.58 4.61 4.52
C MET A 242 -18.53 3.51 4.29
N ALA A 243 -18.84 2.53 3.44
CA ALA A 243 -17.91 1.48 3.08
C ALA A 243 -16.64 2.07 2.43
N ARG A 244 -16.81 3.01 1.48
CA ARG A 244 -15.70 3.71 0.82
C ARG A 244 -14.86 4.49 1.81
N GLU A 245 -15.46 5.28 2.69
CA GLU A 245 -14.73 6.12 3.64
C GLU A 245 -13.84 5.28 4.58
N ALA A 246 -14.25 4.08 4.96
CA ALA A 246 -13.43 3.18 5.75
C ALA A 246 -12.09 2.84 5.05
N PHE A 247 -12.11 2.61 3.73
CA PHE A 247 -10.90 2.38 2.95
C PHE A 247 -10.12 3.67 2.67
N VAL A 248 -10.79 4.79 2.44
CA VAL A 248 -10.17 6.11 2.26
C VAL A 248 -9.38 6.51 3.52
N GLN A 249 -9.87 6.17 4.71
CA GLN A 249 -9.14 6.38 5.96
C GLN A 249 -7.82 5.62 6.01
N CYS A 250 -7.70 4.46 5.37
CA CYS A 250 -6.42 3.74 5.30
C CYS A 250 -5.36 4.57 4.53
N GLY A 251 -5.75 5.20 3.42
CA GLY A 251 -4.89 6.11 2.67
C GLY A 251 -4.54 7.38 3.44
N HIS A 252 -5.48 7.91 4.21
CA HIS A 252 -5.25 9.08 5.07
C HIS A 252 -4.24 8.80 6.20
N VAL A 253 -4.34 7.62 6.83
CA VAL A 253 -3.35 7.13 7.82
C VAL A 253 -1.99 6.94 7.18
N CYS A 254 -1.96 6.38 5.96
CA CYS A 254 -0.72 6.22 5.19
C CYS A 254 -0.05 7.58 4.92
N ALA A 255 -0.81 8.57 4.48
CA ALA A 255 -0.27 9.91 4.25
C ALA A 255 0.32 10.52 5.53
N PHE A 256 -0.38 10.43 6.65
CA PHE A 256 0.13 10.95 7.92
C PHE A 256 1.47 10.31 8.31
N ASN A 257 1.55 9.00 8.34
CA ASN A 257 2.73 8.30 8.82
C ASN A 257 3.84 8.21 7.77
N THR A 258 3.49 7.90 6.50
CA THR A 258 4.50 7.70 5.46
C THR A 258 4.92 9.02 4.82
N PHE A 259 3.98 9.83 4.32
CA PHE A 259 4.36 11.12 3.72
C PHE A 259 4.91 12.07 4.76
N GLY A 260 4.28 12.15 5.92
CA GLY A 260 4.80 12.92 7.04
C GLY A 260 6.20 12.47 7.44
N GLY A 261 6.41 11.17 7.65
CA GLY A 261 7.71 10.61 7.99
C GLY A 261 8.77 10.83 6.91
N ILE A 262 8.41 10.72 5.62
CA ILE A 262 9.30 11.06 4.51
C ILE A 262 9.67 12.54 4.56
N MET A 263 8.70 13.44 4.70
CA MET A 263 8.95 14.89 4.72
C MET A 263 9.74 15.34 5.96
N GLU A 264 9.66 14.64 7.08
CA GLU A 264 10.51 14.90 8.26
C GLU A 264 11.89 14.25 8.16
N SER A 265 12.13 13.35 7.19
CA SER A 265 13.38 12.61 7.08
C SER A 265 14.58 13.48 6.68
N PRO A 266 15.80 13.14 7.14
CA PRO A 266 17.02 13.79 6.69
C PRO A 266 17.21 13.72 5.17
N GLU A 267 16.81 12.64 4.54
CA GLU A 267 16.93 12.40 3.10
C GLU A 267 16.07 13.38 2.31
N PHE A 268 14.82 13.61 2.72
CA PHE A 268 13.93 14.58 2.09
C PHE A 268 14.48 16.00 2.26
N HIS A 269 14.95 16.32 3.45
CA HIS A 269 15.55 17.64 3.74
C HIS A 269 16.84 17.87 2.95
N ALA A 270 17.64 16.85 2.69
CA ALA A 270 18.86 16.99 1.90
C ALA A 270 18.59 17.06 0.39
N LEU A 271 17.58 16.33 -0.10
CA LEU A 271 17.31 16.19 -1.53
C LEU A 271 16.28 17.17 -2.06
N VAL A 272 15.13 17.32 -1.36
CA VAL A 272 13.94 18.00 -1.87
C VAL A 272 13.86 19.44 -1.38
N VAL A 273 14.00 19.67 -0.07
CA VAL A 273 13.82 20.97 0.55
C VAL A 273 14.69 22.09 -0.08
N PRO A 274 15.95 21.84 -0.49
CA PRO A 274 16.76 22.88 -1.15
C PRO A 274 16.22 23.39 -2.49
N MET A 275 15.30 22.66 -3.11
CA MET A 275 14.63 23.04 -4.35
C MET A 275 13.30 23.79 -4.11
N CYS A 276 12.79 23.77 -2.87
CA CYS A 276 11.48 24.31 -2.52
C CYS A 276 11.55 25.79 -2.12
N GLN A 277 10.66 26.59 -2.65
CA GLN A 277 10.48 28.00 -2.31
C GLN A 277 9.22 28.20 -1.45
N ASP A 278 8.20 27.38 -1.64
CA ASP A 278 6.91 27.47 -0.96
C ASP A 278 6.27 26.09 -0.68
N VAL A 279 5.02 26.08 -0.18
CA VAL A 279 4.26 24.86 0.09
C VAL A 279 3.97 24.07 -1.18
N ALA A 280 3.73 24.74 -2.30
CA ALA A 280 3.43 24.05 -3.56
C ALA A 280 4.63 23.21 -4.01
N ASP A 281 5.84 23.72 -3.87
CA ASP A 281 7.07 23.00 -4.19
C ASP A 281 7.27 21.77 -3.29
N TRP A 282 6.94 21.86 -2.00
CA TRP A 282 6.95 20.71 -1.10
C TRP A 282 5.97 19.62 -1.56
N ILE A 283 4.77 20.02 -2.03
CA ILE A 283 3.78 19.08 -2.57
C ILE A 283 4.33 18.41 -3.84
N HIS A 284 4.91 19.17 -4.76
CA HIS A 284 5.57 18.63 -5.96
C HIS A 284 6.71 17.68 -5.60
N GLY A 285 7.53 18.04 -4.62
CA GLY A 285 8.61 17.19 -4.12
C GLY A 285 8.11 15.87 -3.54
N MET A 286 7.04 15.91 -2.73
CA MET A 286 6.43 14.69 -2.19
C MET A 286 5.81 13.84 -3.29
N VAL A 287 5.13 14.45 -4.27
CA VAL A 287 4.56 13.75 -5.43
C VAL A 287 5.68 13.07 -6.25
N ALA A 288 6.83 13.71 -6.41
CA ALA A 288 7.99 13.09 -7.06
C ALA A 288 8.50 11.85 -6.31
N VAL A 289 8.52 11.89 -4.97
CA VAL A 289 8.85 10.70 -4.16
C VAL A 289 7.81 9.60 -4.35
N ILE A 290 6.51 9.92 -4.33
CA ILE A 290 5.42 8.94 -4.54
C ILE A 290 5.58 8.23 -5.89
N ASN A 291 6.00 8.94 -6.94
CA ASN A 291 6.23 8.38 -8.27
C ASN A 291 7.33 7.30 -8.29
N ALA A 292 8.24 7.32 -7.31
CA ALA A 292 9.25 6.27 -7.13
C ALA A 292 8.77 5.09 -6.28
N LEU A 293 7.59 5.18 -5.64
CA LEU A 293 7.06 4.15 -4.74
C LEU A 293 6.10 3.15 -5.43
N GLY A 294 5.89 3.28 -6.74
CA GLY A 294 5.09 2.33 -7.52
C GLY A 294 3.58 2.59 -7.54
N TRP A 295 3.09 3.73 -7.05
CA TRP A 295 1.66 4.02 -6.92
C TRP A 295 0.99 4.49 -8.21
N GLY A 296 1.73 4.68 -9.28
CA GLY A 296 1.37 5.28 -10.54
C GLY A 296 2.16 6.57 -10.80
N ALA A 297 1.87 7.24 -11.90
CA ALA A 297 2.47 8.53 -12.24
C ALA A 297 1.56 9.67 -11.77
N TRP A 298 1.86 10.20 -10.61
CA TRP A 298 1.13 11.30 -9.97
C TRP A 298 1.56 12.65 -10.55
N ARG A 299 0.59 13.55 -10.75
CA ARG A 299 0.81 14.90 -11.25
C ARG A 299 -0.05 15.89 -10.50
N VAL A 300 0.57 16.97 -10.03
CA VAL A 300 -0.14 18.10 -9.45
C VAL A 300 -0.80 18.87 -10.59
N GLU A 301 -2.13 18.80 -10.69
CA GLU A 301 -2.88 19.56 -11.68
C GLU A 301 -3.11 20.99 -11.22
N ARG A 302 -3.56 21.16 -9.98
CA ARG A 302 -3.88 22.48 -9.42
C ARG A 302 -3.69 22.53 -7.91
N ILE A 303 -3.19 23.67 -7.44
CA ILE A 303 -3.12 24.02 -6.03
C ILE A 303 -3.78 25.38 -5.85
N VAL A 304 -4.77 25.46 -4.97
CA VAL A 304 -5.27 26.72 -4.40
C VAL A 304 -4.97 26.65 -2.89
N PRO A 305 -3.92 27.34 -2.42
CA PRO A 305 -3.43 27.19 -1.06
C PRO A 305 -4.52 27.30 0.01
N GLY A 306 -4.64 26.27 0.85
CA GLY A 306 -5.65 26.23 1.92
C GLY A 306 -7.08 25.93 1.47
N HIS A 307 -7.35 25.80 0.18
CA HIS A 307 -8.70 25.63 -0.37
C HIS A 307 -8.86 24.40 -1.26
N GLU A 308 -7.92 24.11 -2.16
CA GLU A 308 -8.06 23.01 -3.11
C GLU A 308 -6.70 22.42 -3.50
N LEU A 309 -6.66 21.08 -3.62
CA LEU A 309 -5.56 20.30 -4.19
C LEU A 309 -6.12 19.31 -5.21
N VAL A 310 -5.65 19.38 -6.46
CA VAL A 310 -6.07 18.45 -7.53
C VAL A 310 -4.86 17.66 -8.01
N ILE A 311 -4.98 16.34 -7.97
CA ILE A 311 -3.96 15.40 -8.43
C ILE A 311 -4.54 14.53 -9.55
N ARG A 312 -3.80 14.37 -10.64
CA ARG A 312 -4.03 13.31 -11.63
C ARG A 312 -3.06 12.16 -11.39
N ILE A 313 -3.54 10.94 -11.59
CA ILE A 313 -2.74 9.73 -11.44
C ILE A 313 -2.90 8.89 -12.70
N TYR A 314 -1.83 8.82 -13.47
CA TYR A 314 -1.76 7.93 -14.63
C TYR A 314 -1.20 6.57 -14.18
N ASN A 315 -1.68 5.49 -14.78
CA ASN A 315 -1.27 4.13 -14.42
C ASN A 315 -1.45 3.82 -12.92
N SER A 316 -2.51 4.37 -12.30
CA SER A 316 -2.87 4.07 -10.91
C SER A 316 -3.01 2.55 -10.70
N TYR A 317 -2.31 1.99 -9.72
CA TYR A 317 -2.40 0.55 -9.45
C TYR A 317 -3.81 0.14 -8.99
N GLU A 318 -4.52 1.03 -8.26
CA GLU A 318 -5.89 0.79 -7.80
C GLU A 318 -6.87 0.77 -8.98
N GLY A 319 -6.86 1.82 -9.82
CA GLY A 319 -7.77 1.92 -10.96
C GLY A 319 -7.57 0.80 -11.97
N ILE A 320 -6.31 0.44 -12.28
CA ILE A 320 -5.98 -0.68 -13.15
C ILE A 320 -6.38 -2.01 -12.52
N GLY A 321 -6.07 -2.21 -11.24
CA GLY A 321 -6.39 -3.43 -10.52
C GLY A 321 -7.89 -3.67 -10.45
N TYR A 322 -8.69 -2.63 -10.16
CA TYR A 322 -10.15 -2.76 -10.20
C TYR A 322 -10.66 -3.16 -11.57
N ARG A 323 -10.19 -2.52 -12.64
CA ARG A 323 -10.60 -2.85 -14.00
C ARG A 323 -10.22 -4.26 -14.44
N ARG A 324 -9.09 -4.78 -13.94
CA ARG A 324 -8.69 -6.18 -14.17
C ARG A 324 -9.62 -7.17 -13.48
N LEU A 325 -10.08 -6.87 -12.27
CA LEU A 325 -11.03 -7.70 -11.51
C LEU A 325 -12.47 -7.55 -12.02
N HIS A 326 -12.82 -6.35 -12.52
CA HIS A 326 -14.17 -5.98 -12.94
C HIS A 326 -14.18 -5.27 -14.31
N PRO A 327 -13.91 -5.98 -15.44
CA PRO A 327 -13.72 -5.37 -16.76
C PRO A 327 -14.92 -4.58 -17.29
N ALA A 328 -16.13 -4.90 -16.83
CA ALA A 328 -17.38 -4.25 -17.27
C ALA A 328 -17.84 -3.12 -16.34
N ALA A 329 -17.09 -2.82 -15.27
CA ALA A 329 -17.49 -1.81 -14.32
C ALA A 329 -17.33 -0.39 -14.87
N THR A 330 -18.23 0.49 -14.44
CA THR A 330 -18.25 1.92 -14.79
C THR A 330 -18.23 2.81 -13.54
N GLU A 331 -17.94 2.22 -12.39
CA GLU A 331 -17.95 2.92 -11.11
C GLU A 331 -16.77 3.88 -10.98
N LYS A 332 -17.03 5.00 -10.32
CA LYS A 332 -16.03 6.00 -9.92
C LYS A 332 -15.81 5.95 -8.41
N GLN A 333 -14.81 6.67 -7.94
CA GLN A 333 -14.47 6.80 -6.51
C GLN A 333 -14.02 5.48 -5.87
N LEU A 334 -13.20 4.72 -6.58
CA LEU A 334 -12.67 3.42 -6.17
C LEU A 334 -11.15 3.43 -5.88
N SER A 335 -10.46 4.54 -6.17
CA SER A 335 -9.04 4.70 -5.81
C SER A 335 -8.93 5.17 -4.35
N PHE A 336 -9.22 4.25 -3.44
CA PHE A 336 -9.41 4.53 -2.01
C PHE A 336 -8.16 5.08 -1.35
N LEU A 337 -7.00 4.42 -1.56
CA LEU A 337 -5.73 4.90 -1.03
C LEU A 337 -5.42 6.28 -1.58
N ALA A 338 -5.54 6.47 -2.91
CA ALA A 338 -5.23 7.73 -3.55
C ALA A 338 -6.11 8.87 -3.01
N MET A 339 -7.41 8.64 -2.83
CA MET A 339 -8.31 9.62 -2.22
C MET A 339 -7.86 9.99 -0.80
N GLY A 340 -7.57 8.99 0.03
CA GLY A 340 -7.09 9.22 1.40
C GLY A 340 -5.74 9.90 1.44
N ALA A 341 -4.83 9.53 0.53
CA ALA A 341 -3.49 10.11 0.43
C ALA A 341 -3.52 11.58 -0.01
N VAL A 342 -4.36 11.96 -0.97
CA VAL A 342 -4.50 13.36 -1.41
C VAL A 342 -5.13 14.22 -0.31
N ARG A 343 -6.18 13.71 0.39
CA ARG A 343 -6.73 14.37 1.58
C ARG A 343 -5.66 14.54 2.65
N GLY A 344 -4.90 13.49 2.93
CA GLY A 344 -3.82 13.53 3.92
C GLY A 344 -2.72 14.50 3.56
N LEU A 345 -2.34 14.57 2.28
CA LEU A 345 -1.35 15.54 1.80
C LEU A 345 -1.84 16.99 2.02
N ALA A 346 -3.12 17.27 1.74
CA ALA A 346 -3.71 18.57 2.04
C ALA A 346 -3.72 18.86 3.56
N HIS A 347 -4.01 17.87 4.41
CA HIS A 347 -3.96 18.02 5.87
C HIS A 347 -2.53 18.27 6.37
N LEU A 348 -1.50 17.61 5.81
CA LEU A 348 -0.12 17.77 6.22
C LEU A 348 0.36 19.23 6.06
N PHE A 349 -0.13 19.94 5.04
CA PHE A 349 0.28 21.32 4.79
C PHE A 349 -0.65 22.39 5.34
N TRP A 350 -1.98 22.16 5.28
CA TRP A 350 -2.96 23.23 5.57
C TRP A 350 -3.80 22.99 6.82
N LYS A 351 -3.56 21.88 7.49
CA LYS A 351 -4.17 21.61 8.79
C LYS A 351 -3.16 21.60 9.92
N ILE A 352 -1.96 21.01 9.71
CA ILE A 352 -0.95 20.86 10.75
C ILE A 352 0.39 21.53 10.43
N ASP A 353 0.65 21.93 9.21
CA ASP A 353 1.94 22.39 8.67
C ASP A 353 3.13 21.48 9.03
N ILE A 354 3.33 20.44 8.26
CA ILE A 354 4.39 19.41 8.47
C ILE A 354 5.80 20.00 8.54
N ARG A 355 6.03 21.20 7.98
CA ARG A 355 7.32 21.88 8.00
C ARG A 355 7.74 22.29 9.42
N GLU A 356 6.76 22.48 10.32
CA GLU A 356 6.98 22.76 11.75
C GLU A 356 7.33 21.49 12.56
N ARG A 357 7.36 20.29 11.93
CA ARG A 357 7.70 19.00 12.55
C ARG A 357 6.88 18.71 13.80
N PRO A 358 5.56 18.59 13.69
CA PRO A 358 4.65 18.49 14.85
C PRO A 358 4.78 17.18 15.66
N GLY A 359 5.59 16.22 15.19
CA GLY A 359 5.68 14.88 15.76
C GLY A 359 4.50 14.00 15.34
N LEU A 360 4.80 12.86 14.71
CA LEU A 360 3.79 11.99 14.10
C LEU A 360 3.41 10.84 15.04
N SER A 361 2.72 11.16 16.14
CA SER A 361 2.23 10.14 17.06
C SER A 361 0.80 9.70 16.73
N GLN A 362 0.43 8.50 17.18
CA GLN A 362 -0.93 7.99 17.02
C GLN A 362 -1.97 8.90 17.71
N ASP A 363 -1.66 9.40 18.90
CA ASP A 363 -2.53 10.35 19.62
C ASP A 363 -2.72 11.64 18.83
N TYR A 364 -1.65 12.16 18.20
CA TYR A 364 -1.73 13.35 17.36
C TYR A 364 -2.57 13.10 16.10
N TYR A 365 -2.46 11.90 15.52
CA TYR A 365 -3.31 11.50 14.41
C TYR A 365 -4.79 11.59 14.76
N PHE A 366 -5.23 10.93 15.84
CA PHE A 366 -6.65 10.90 16.19
C PHE A 366 -7.18 12.23 16.72
N ASN A 367 -6.41 12.94 17.54
CA ASN A 367 -6.91 14.14 18.23
C ASN A 367 -6.77 15.42 17.39
N VAL A 368 -5.83 15.47 16.43
CA VAL A 368 -5.54 16.67 15.64
C VAL A 368 -5.73 16.40 14.16
N PHE A 369 -4.94 15.48 13.58
CA PHE A 369 -4.89 15.29 12.13
C PHE A 369 -6.21 14.77 11.55
N ASN A 370 -6.86 13.82 12.19
CA ASN A 370 -8.16 13.25 11.79
C ASN A 370 -9.37 13.89 12.49
N SER A 371 -9.19 15.00 13.21
CA SER A 371 -10.30 15.72 13.85
C SER A 371 -11.18 16.45 12.82
N HIS A 372 -12.45 16.72 13.16
CA HIS A 372 -13.38 17.45 12.29
C HIS A 372 -12.96 18.89 12.01
N GLN A 373 -12.25 19.53 12.94
CA GLN A 373 -11.81 20.91 12.77
C GLN A 373 -10.81 21.01 11.61
N GLY A 374 -11.14 21.77 10.58
CA GLY A 374 -10.30 21.96 9.39
C GLY A 374 -10.19 20.71 8.52
N TYR A 375 -11.16 19.80 8.58
CA TYR A 375 -11.21 18.60 7.77
C TYR A 375 -11.48 18.94 6.29
N TRP A 376 -10.82 18.22 5.39
CA TRP A 376 -10.96 18.38 3.95
C TRP A 376 -11.84 17.28 3.37
N ASN A 377 -12.70 17.65 2.42
CA ASN A 377 -13.44 16.71 1.60
C ASN A 377 -12.52 16.13 0.51
N VAL A 378 -12.89 14.99 -0.05
CA VAL A 378 -12.19 14.40 -1.19
C VAL A 378 -13.17 13.65 -2.09
N GLU A 379 -12.96 13.75 -3.39
CA GLU A 379 -13.69 12.97 -4.39
C GLU A 379 -12.77 12.55 -5.54
N GLN A 380 -13.15 11.49 -6.23
CA GLN A 380 -12.56 11.06 -7.50
C GLN A 380 -13.49 11.43 -8.64
N THR A 381 -13.09 12.37 -9.49
CA THR A 381 -13.94 12.88 -10.59
C THR A 381 -13.76 12.12 -11.91
N HIS A 382 -12.57 11.54 -12.14
CA HIS A 382 -12.25 10.65 -13.26
C HIS A 382 -11.63 9.37 -12.72
N ALA A 383 -11.92 8.23 -13.36
CA ALA A 383 -11.46 6.93 -12.89
C ALA A 383 -11.04 6.02 -14.04
N ILE A 384 -9.82 5.49 -13.97
CA ILE A 384 -9.33 4.42 -14.86
C ILE A 384 -10.30 3.22 -14.78
N ALA A 385 -10.79 2.92 -13.57
CA ALA A 385 -11.80 1.89 -13.33
C ALA A 385 -13.07 2.09 -14.19
N ALA A 386 -13.49 3.33 -14.43
CA ALA A 386 -14.64 3.68 -15.25
C ALA A 386 -14.30 3.87 -16.74
N GLY A 387 -13.04 3.69 -17.14
CA GLY A 387 -12.58 3.81 -18.54
C GLY A 387 -11.92 5.15 -18.87
N ASP A 388 -11.75 6.06 -17.91
CA ASP A 388 -10.97 7.28 -18.13
C ASP A 388 -9.48 6.96 -18.29
N GLY A 389 -8.72 7.89 -18.89
CA GLY A 389 -7.27 7.72 -19.11
C GLY A 389 -6.42 7.93 -17.86
N PHE A 390 -6.99 8.40 -16.78
CA PHE A 390 -6.35 8.70 -15.50
C PHE A 390 -7.37 8.72 -14.37
N ASP A 391 -6.90 8.57 -13.13
CA ASP A 391 -7.67 8.92 -11.94
C ASP A 391 -7.44 10.40 -11.63
N ARG A 392 -8.50 11.13 -11.31
CA ARG A 392 -8.42 12.54 -10.92
C ARG A 392 -9.06 12.72 -9.56
N ILE A 393 -8.22 13.06 -8.59
CA ILE A 393 -8.62 13.25 -7.20
C ILE A 393 -8.62 14.74 -6.88
N VAL A 394 -9.71 15.21 -6.30
CA VAL A 394 -9.89 16.58 -5.83
C VAL A 394 -10.09 16.55 -4.33
N ALA A 395 -9.23 17.27 -3.59
CA ALA A 395 -9.44 17.53 -2.17
C ALA A 395 -9.74 19.02 -1.98
N TRP A 396 -10.74 19.36 -1.15
CA TRP A 396 -11.14 20.74 -0.92
C TRP A 396 -11.67 20.96 0.50
N LYS A 397 -11.69 22.26 0.91
CA LYS A 397 -12.14 22.71 2.22
C LYS A 397 -13.42 23.54 2.10
#